data_efd5da17e85948149d161ee7410fbb65
#
_entry.id   efd5da17e85948149d161ee7410fbb65
#
_cell.length_a   1.000
_cell.length_b   1.000
_cell.length_c   1.000
_cell.angle_alpha   90.00
_cell.angle_beta   90.00
_cell.angle_gamma   90.00
#
_symmetry.space_group_name_H-M   'P 1'
#
loop_
_entity.id
_entity.type
_entity.pdbx_description
1 polymer ?
#
loop_
_entity_poly.entity_id
_entity_poly.type
_entity_poly.pdbx_seq_one_letter_code
_entity_poly.pdbx_strand_id
1 'polypeptide(L)'
;MKRLRLAFADSPRGPWRDVSEPFTGDWVEGPSVARIGPEWLIYFDHYTQPQHYGAVRTTDWRTFEDITAQLSFPADHRHGTVVKISEELARRLQARRPAPTSR
;
A
#
# COMPACT_ATOMS: atom_id res chain seq x y z
N MET A 1 -7.55 11.14 -13.89
CA MET A 1 -7.65 11.16 -12.41
C MET A 1 -8.09 9.80 -11.93
N LYS A 2 -7.29 9.13 -11.12
CA LYS A 2 -7.58 7.78 -10.64
C LYS A 2 -7.81 7.81 -9.13
N ARG A 3 -8.66 6.89 -8.67
CA ARG A 3 -8.96 6.65 -7.24
C ARG A 3 -9.10 5.15 -7.04
N LEU A 4 -8.91 4.69 -5.82
CA LEU A 4 -9.11 3.30 -5.49
C LEU A 4 -10.53 3.03 -5.01
N ARG A 5 -11.07 1.88 -5.44
CA ARG A 5 -12.36 1.35 -5.04
C ARG A 5 -12.19 -0.12 -4.67
N LEU A 6 -13.17 -0.66 -3.98
CA LEU A 6 -13.24 -2.07 -3.67
C LEU A 6 -14.32 -2.74 -4.50
N ALA A 7 -14.12 -4.00 -4.77
CA ALA A 7 -15.16 -4.92 -5.21
C ALA A 7 -14.94 -6.25 -4.51
N PHE A 8 -15.98 -7.02 -4.34
CA PHE A 8 -15.95 -8.27 -3.59
C PHE A 8 -16.33 -9.44 -4.49
N ALA A 9 -15.74 -10.61 -4.23
CA ALA A 9 -16.06 -11.85 -4.92
C ALA A 9 -15.71 -13.03 -4.03
N ASP A 10 -16.35 -14.16 -4.26
CA ASP A 10 -16.05 -15.39 -3.53
C ASP A 10 -14.82 -16.10 -4.12
N SER A 11 -14.44 -15.76 -5.33
CA SER A 11 -13.23 -16.25 -5.97
C SER A 11 -12.60 -15.16 -6.84
N PRO A 12 -11.30 -15.28 -7.18
CA PRO A 12 -10.63 -14.31 -8.05
C PRO A 12 -11.27 -14.16 -9.44
N ARG A 13 -12.05 -15.15 -9.86
CA ARG A 13 -12.75 -15.11 -11.15
C ARG A 13 -14.08 -14.37 -11.09
N GLY A 14 -14.53 -13.97 -9.90
CA GLY A 14 -15.82 -13.37 -9.71
C GLY A 14 -16.95 -14.40 -9.56
N PRO A 15 -18.20 -14.02 -9.71
CA PRO A 15 -18.62 -12.67 -10.10
C PRO A 15 -18.27 -11.62 -9.04
N TRP A 16 -17.90 -10.44 -9.51
CA TRP A 16 -17.56 -9.31 -8.66
C TRP A 16 -18.81 -8.52 -8.32
N ARG A 17 -18.94 -8.11 -7.06
CA ARG A 17 -20.11 -7.41 -6.54
C ARG A 17 -19.71 -6.29 -5.58
N ASP A 18 -20.69 -5.47 -5.24
CA ASP A 18 -20.58 -4.46 -4.17
C ASP A 18 -19.41 -3.48 -4.41
N VAL A 19 -19.34 -2.95 -5.62
CA VAL A 19 -18.32 -1.94 -5.94
C VAL A 19 -18.53 -0.72 -5.04
N SER A 20 -17.51 -0.40 -4.26
CA SER A 20 -17.58 0.70 -3.29
C SER A 20 -17.48 2.07 -3.96
N GLU A 21 -17.84 3.11 -3.21
CA GLU A 21 -17.36 4.44 -3.51
C GLU A 21 -15.83 4.49 -3.34
N PRO A 22 -15.16 5.49 -3.92
CA PRO A 22 -13.72 5.64 -3.72
C PRO A 22 -13.39 5.79 -2.23
N PHE A 23 -12.37 5.05 -1.78
CA PHE A 23 -11.88 5.15 -0.40
C PHE A 23 -10.57 5.91 -0.30
N THR A 24 -10.05 6.43 -1.40
CA THR A 24 -8.88 7.30 -1.44
C THR A 24 -9.24 8.64 -2.06
N GLY A 25 -8.36 9.61 -1.88
CA GLY A 25 -8.39 10.83 -2.68
C GLY A 25 -8.00 10.59 -4.13
N ASP A 26 -7.80 11.67 -4.85
CA ASP A 26 -7.48 11.65 -6.27
C ASP A 26 -6.00 11.37 -6.54
N TRP A 27 -5.71 10.98 -7.78
CA TRP A 27 -4.35 10.84 -8.31
C TRP A 27 -3.55 9.74 -7.63
N VAL A 28 -4.21 8.62 -7.32
CA VAL A 28 -3.56 7.43 -6.73
C VAL A 28 -3.78 6.20 -7.59
N GLU A 29 -2.79 5.30 -7.57
CA GLU A 29 -2.85 4.02 -8.28
C GLU A 29 -1.92 2.99 -7.63
N GLY A 30 -1.85 1.80 -8.19
CA GLY A 30 -0.90 0.77 -7.79
C GLY A 30 -1.10 0.23 -6.39
N PRO A 31 -2.32 -0.24 -6.01
CA PRO A 31 -2.54 -0.71 -4.65
C PRO A 31 -1.79 -2.00 -4.34
N SER A 32 -1.25 -2.07 -3.13
CA SER A 32 -0.66 -3.26 -2.55
C SER A 32 -1.18 -3.42 -1.12
N VAL A 33 -1.64 -4.61 -0.77
CA VAL A 33 -2.32 -4.85 0.50
C VAL A 33 -1.46 -5.74 1.40
N ALA A 34 -1.33 -5.35 2.66
CA ALA A 34 -0.70 -6.16 3.69
C ALA A 34 -1.59 -6.23 4.92
N ARG A 35 -1.56 -7.37 5.62
CA ARG A 35 -2.28 -7.52 6.88
C ARG A 35 -1.31 -7.50 8.04
N ILE A 36 -1.60 -6.68 9.05
CA ILE A 36 -0.82 -6.60 10.28
C ILE A 36 -1.77 -6.72 11.46
N GLY A 37 -1.77 -7.89 12.12
CA GLY A 37 -2.73 -8.17 13.18
C GLY A 37 -4.17 -8.08 12.66
N PRO A 38 -5.05 -7.32 13.34
CA PRO A 38 -6.44 -7.14 12.91
C PRO A 38 -6.61 -6.09 11.81
N GLU A 39 -5.54 -5.41 11.43
CA GLU A 39 -5.60 -4.30 10.48
C GLU A 39 -5.12 -4.72 9.08
N TRP A 40 -5.73 -4.10 8.08
CA TRP A 40 -5.27 -4.16 6.71
C TRP A 40 -4.71 -2.80 6.32
N LEU A 41 -3.52 -2.82 5.72
CA LEU A 41 -2.89 -1.63 5.18
C LEU A 41 -2.94 -1.73 3.66
N ILE A 42 -3.46 -0.69 3.03
CA ILE A 42 -3.53 -0.60 1.58
C ILE A 42 -2.60 0.52 1.17
N TYR A 43 -1.45 0.15 0.63
CA TYR A 43 -0.44 1.08 0.13
C TYR A 43 -0.74 1.43 -1.32
N PHE A 44 -0.45 2.65 -1.69
CA PHE A 44 -0.62 3.10 -3.07
C PHE A 44 0.36 4.22 -3.38
N ASP A 45 0.55 4.52 -4.65
CA ASP A 45 1.36 5.67 -5.03
C ASP A 45 0.50 6.84 -5.51
N HIS A 46 0.95 8.04 -5.15
CA HIS A 46 0.50 9.29 -5.73
C HIS A 46 1.35 9.54 -6.97
N TYR A 47 0.72 9.55 -8.14
CA TYR A 47 1.46 9.61 -9.39
C TYR A 47 1.63 11.00 -9.97
N THR A 48 1.16 12.02 -9.28
CA THR A 48 1.42 13.42 -9.62
C THR A 48 2.54 13.98 -8.76
N GLN A 49 3.12 15.08 -9.18
CA GLN A 49 4.24 15.68 -8.46
C GLN A 49 3.79 16.38 -7.15
N PRO A 50 4.49 16.17 -6.04
CA PRO A 50 5.62 15.25 -5.89
C PRO A 50 5.10 13.80 -5.77
N GLN A 51 5.75 12.87 -6.47
CA GLN A 51 5.40 11.45 -6.38
C GLN A 51 5.76 10.92 -5.01
N HIS A 52 4.86 10.18 -4.40
CA HIS A 52 5.10 9.63 -3.06
C HIS A 52 4.15 8.47 -2.76
N TYR A 53 4.54 7.62 -1.83
CA TYR A 53 3.69 6.57 -1.31
C TYR A 53 2.76 7.11 -0.23
N GLY A 54 1.57 6.56 -0.23
CA GLY A 54 0.62 6.73 0.83
C GLY A 54 0.01 5.40 1.24
N ALA A 55 -0.81 5.42 2.27
CA ALA A 55 -1.59 4.26 2.66
C ALA A 55 -2.83 4.67 3.44
N VAL A 56 -3.81 3.78 3.39
CA VAL A 56 -4.94 3.79 4.30
C VAL A 56 -4.94 2.49 5.08
N ARG A 57 -5.53 2.51 6.28
CA ARG A 57 -5.76 1.30 7.06
C ARG A 57 -7.24 1.09 7.30
N THR A 58 -7.61 -0.17 7.44
CA THR A 58 -8.98 -0.57 7.74
C THR A 58 -8.99 -1.86 8.54
N THR A 59 -10.00 -2.04 9.37
CA THR A 59 -10.28 -3.30 10.07
C THR A 59 -11.54 -3.98 9.55
N ASP A 60 -12.39 -3.25 8.84
CA ASP A 60 -13.73 -3.70 8.45
C ASP A 60 -14.02 -3.59 6.95
N TRP A 61 -13.09 -3.04 6.16
CA TRP A 61 -13.26 -2.77 4.74
C TRP A 61 -14.44 -1.83 4.42
N ARG A 62 -14.83 -1.02 5.37
CA ARG A 62 -15.91 -0.03 5.24
C ARG A 62 -15.46 1.37 5.63
N THR A 63 -14.69 1.47 6.72
CA THR A 63 -14.10 2.71 7.18
C THR A 63 -12.60 2.66 6.97
N PHE A 64 -12.05 3.75 6.45
CA PHE A 64 -10.65 3.85 6.07
C PHE A 64 -10.03 5.09 6.71
N GLU A 65 -8.87 4.92 7.28
CA GLU A 65 -8.09 6.02 7.85
C GLU A 65 -6.85 6.25 7.01
N ASP A 66 -6.64 7.46 6.55
CA ASP A 66 -5.41 7.84 5.85
C ASP A 66 -4.27 7.92 6.85
N ILE A 67 -3.25 7.10 6.65
CA ILE A 67 -2.07 7.05 7.51
C ILE A 67 -0.80 7.50 6.79
N THR A 68 -0.94 8.15 5.65
CA THR A 68 0.20 8.57 4.82
C THR A 68 1.23 9.36 5.62
N ALA A 69 0.79 10.25 6.51
CA ALA A 69 1.69 11.05 7.33
C ALA A 69 2.48 10.23 8.37
N GLN A 70 2.05 9.01 8.66
CA GLN A 70 2.72 8.11 9.60
C GLN A 70 3.74 7.19 8.92
N LEU A 71 3.82 7.23 7.58
CA LEU A 71 4.70 6.37 6.80
C LEU A 71 6.05 7.02 6.57
N SER A 72 7.06 6.17 6.40
CA SER A 72 8.40 6.59 6.02
C SER A 72 8.85 5.81 4.80
N PHE A 73 8.80 6.43 3.64
CA PHE A 73 9.32 5.88 2.40
C PHE A 73 10.36 6.84 1.81
N PRO A 74 11.33 6.32 1.06
CA PRO A 74 12.21 7.19 0.30
C PRO A 74 11.41 8.08 -0.65
N ALA A 75 11.94 9.27 -0.92
CA ALA A 75 11.28 10.23 -1.80
C ALA A 75 11.18 9.68 -3.23
N ASP A 76 10.16 10.13 -3.94
CA ASP A 76 9.94 9.86 -5.37
C ASP A 76 9.79 8.38 -5.73
N HIS A 77 9.25 7.57 -4.81
CA HIS A 77 8.98 6.15 -5.05
C HIS A 77 7.62 5.93 -5.68
N ARG A 78 7.58 4.96 -6.61
CA ARG A 78 6.36 4.50 -7.29
C ARG A 78 6.42 3.01 -7.58
N HIS A 79 5.27 2.42 -7.91
CA HIS A 79 5.12 1.06 -8.44
C HIS A 79 5.79 -0.02 -7.58
N GLY A 80 5.61 0.08 -6.28
CA GLY A 80 6.13 -0.91 -5.35
C GLY A 80 5.08 -1.95 -4.96
N THR A 81 5.57 -3.01 -4.34
CA THR A 81 4.76 -4.03 -3.70
C THR A 81 5.25 -4.18 -2.27
N VAL A 82 4.30 -4.22 -1.33
CA VAL A 82 4.62 -4.43 0.08
C VAL A 82 4.26 -5.87 0.43
N VAL A 83 5.21 -6.60 0.98
CA VAL A 83 5.01 -7.98 1.42
C VAL A 83 5.46 -8.14 2.86
N LYS A 84 4.75 -8.99 3.59
CA LYS A 84 5.11 -9.33 4.97
C LYS A 84 6.20 -10.41 4.94
N ILE A 85 7.28 -10.18 5.68
CA ILE A 85 8.37 -11.13 5.81
C ILE A 85 8.65 -11.41 7.29
N SER A 86 9.39 -12.48 7.58
CA SER A 86 9.83 -12.79 8.92
C SER A 86 10.95 -11.85 9.37
N GLU A 87 11.12 -11.69 10.69
CA GLU A 87 12.24 -10.92 11.24
C GLU A 87 13.59 -11.50 10.82
N GLU A 88 13.68 -12.81 10.77
CA GLU A 88 14.91 -13.48 10.35
C GLU A 88 15.27 -13.10 8.91
N LEU A 89 14.31 -13.18 7.99
CA LEU A 89 14.56 -12.80 6.62
C LEU A 89 14.91 -11.31 6.51
N ALA A 90 14.22 -10.45 7.27
CA ALA A 90 14.53 -9.02 7.30
C ALA A 90 15.97 -8.76 7.73
N ARG A 91 16.43 -9.44 8.79
CA ARG A 91 17.83 -9.31 9.25
C ARG A 91 18.83 -9.79 8.19
N ARG A 92 18.53 -10.89 7.51
CA ARG A 92 19.40 -11.43 6.45
C ARG A 92 19.49 -10.47 5.26
N LEU A 93 18.39 -9.86 4.87
CA LEU A 93 18.38 -8.87 3.79
C LEU A 93 19.16 -7.60 4.18
N GLN A 94 19.00 -7.14 5.42
CA GLN A 94 19.74 -5.98 5.92
C GLN A 94 21.24 -6.25 5.97
N ALA A 95 21.65 -7.45 6.37
CA ALA A 95 23.05 -7.85 6.42
C ALA A 95 23.72 -7.88 5.03
N ARG A 96 22.94 -8.10 3.97
CA ARG A 96 23.41 -8.08 2.59
C ARG A 96 23.36 -6.72 1.92
N ARG A 97 22.82 -5.74 2.63
CA ARG A 97 22.67 -4.41 2.08
C ARG A 97 24.05 -3.79 1.85
N PRO A 98 24.36 -3.32 0.65
CA PRO A 98 25.65 -2.64 0.40
C PRO A 98 25.72 -1.37 1.22
N ALA A 99 26.97 -1.00 1.61
CA ALA A 99 27.20 0.26 2.30
C ALA A 99 26.73 1.43 1.43
N PRO A 100 26.15 2.49 2.06
CA PRO A 100 25.76 3.66 1.30
C PRO A 100 26.98 4.26 0.58
N THR A 101 26.80 4.55 -0.71
CA THR A 101 27.82 5.28 -1.45
C THR A 101 27.70 6.75 -1.08
N SER A 102 28.78 7.34 -0.58
CA SER A 102 28.83 8.78 -0.37
C SER A 102 28.97 9.49 -1.72
N ARG A 103 28.13 10.45 -1.94
CA ARG A 103 28.21 11.34 -3.11
C ARG A 103 28.29 12.78 -2.65
#